data_71c0d4c279c23f7821901a4f2dad50b6
#
_entry.id   71c0d4c279c23f7821901a4f2dad50b6
#
_cell.length_a   1.000
_cell.length_b   1.000
_cell.length_c   1.000
_cell.angle_alpha   90.00
_cell.angle_beta   90.00
_cell.angle_gamma   90.00
#
_symmetry.space_group_name_H-M   'P 1'
#
loop_
_entity.id
_entity.type
_entity.pdbx_description
1 polymer ?
#
loop_
_entity_poly.entity_id
_entity_poly.type
_entity_poly.pdbx_seq_one_letter_code
_entity_poly.pdbx_strand_id
1 'polypeptide(L)'
;IVQHKILYLPNDVSTGDVKKTVELINKLVIGTPINEVSEKLEYEVKPIIKDYVKQYEVLYNTFYDAFHEFTTEKTSEAYFGGRTNMLKQPEFSSIDKVKEILSKFEDIDSISKMKEEDNGINIYVGSETELTDDVSVIKTKYNINGEEGTIAIIGPKRMEYDRVVTLLNYIKNNLGGDYGK
;
A
#
# COMPACT_ATOMS: atom_id res chain seq x y z
N ILE A 1 -12.33 -3.68 1.78
CA ILE A 1 -11.05 -4.42 1.93
C ILE A 1 -11.20 -5.30 3.16
N VAL A 2 -10.86 -6.60 3.04
CA VAL A 2 -10.82 -7.53 4.18
C VAL A 2 -9.37 -7.91 4.39
N GLN A 3 -8.86 -7.64 5.58
CA GLN A 3 -7.50 -8.03 5.97
C GLN A 3 -7.56 -9.13 7.03
N HIS A 4 -6.63 -10.08 6.97
CA HIS A 4 -6.51 -11.20 7.89
C HIS A 4 -5.14 -11.19 8.55
N LYS A 5 -5.14 -11.24 9.89
CA LYS A 5 -3.91 -11.38 10.67
C LYS A 5 -4.09 -12.46 11.72
N ILE A 6 -3.08 -13.32 11.88
CA ILE A 6 -3.05 -14.32 12.94
C ILE A 6 -2.33 -13.69 14.14
N LEU A 7 -3.01 -13.66 15.28
CA LEU A 7 -2.46 -13.14 16.52
C LEU A 7 -2.23 -14.30 17.49
N TYR A 8 -1.07 -14.30 18.12
CA TYR A 8 -0.72 -15.28 19.16
C TYR A 8 -0.91 -14.65 20.54
N LEU A 9 -1.79 -15.24 21.33
CA LEU A 9 -2.06 -14.79 22.70
C LEU A 9 -1.40 -15.73 23.71
N PRO A 10 -0.97 -15.23 24.87
CA PRO A 10 -0.50 -16.06 25.97
C PRO A 10 -1.54 -17.11 26.40
N ASN A 11 -1.06 -18.25 26.92
CA ASN A 11 -1.93 -19.37 27.30
C ASN A 11 -2.90 -19.08 28.46
N ASP A 12 -2.65 -18.05 29.22
CA ASP A 12 -3.46 -17.60 30.36
C ASP A 12 -4.61 -16.65 29.97
N VAL A 13 -4.68 -16.27 28.69
CA VAL A 13 -5.81 -15.48 28.15
C VAL A 13 -6.98 -16.39 27.81
N SER A 14 -8.13 -16.18 28.46
CA SER A 14 -9.31 -17.00 28.20
C SER A 14 -10.00 -16.63 26.88
N THR A 15 -10.56 -17.62 26.19
CA THR A 15 -11.39 -17.41 25.00
C THR A 15 -12.63 -16.53 25.29
N GLY A 16 -13.12 -16.54 26.54
CA GLY A 16 -14.20 -15.68 26.97
C GLY A 16 -13.79 -14.21 26.99
N ASP A 17 -12.59 -13.90 27.46
CA ASP A 17 -12.06 -12.56 27.49
C ASP A 17 -11.77 -12.03 26.08
N VAL A 18 -11.26 -12.90 25.19
CA VAL A 18 -11.09 -12.56 23.77
C VAL A 18 -12.43 -12.17 23.13
N LYS A 19 -13.48 -12.97 23.31
CA LYS A 19 -14.82 -12.67 22.76
C LYS A 19 -15.37 -11.35 23.28
N LYS A 20 -15.31 -11.12 24.59
CA LYS A 20 -15.76 -9.85 25.19
C LYS A 20 -15.00 -8.65 24.64
N THR A 21 -13.68 -8.78 24.50
CA THR A 21 -12.84 -7.72 23.94
C THR A 21 -13.22 -7.40 22.51
N VAL A 22 -13.40 -8.42 21.66
CA VAL A 22 -13.83 -8.26 20.26
C VAL A 22 -15.21 -7.61 20.17
N GLU A 23 -16.18 -8.04 21.00
CA GLU A 23 -17.51 -7.46 21.03
C GLU A 23 -17.48 -5.97 21.44
N LEU A 24 -16.68 -5.63 22.45
CA LEU A 24 -16.51 -4.24 22.90
C LEU A 24 -15.84 -3.37 21.82
N ILE A 25 -14.76 -3.85 21.23
CA ILE A 25 -14.07 -3.13 20.15
C ILE A 25 -15.03 -2.91 18.98
N ASN A 26 -15.70 -3.96 18.50
CA ASN A 26 -16.64 -3.85 17.40
C ASN A 26 -17.75 -2.83 17.69
N LYS A 27 -18.34 -2.88 18.89
CA LYS A 27 -19.40 -1.95 19.28
C LYS A 27 -18.96 -0.50 19.29
N LEU A 28 -17.71 -0.23 19.68
CA LEU A 28 -17.20 1.12 19.85
C LEU A 28 -16.54 1.68 18.56
N VAL A 29 -16.01 0.81 17.72
CA VAL A 29 -15.22 1.21 16.55
C VAL A 29 -16.03 1.22 15.25
N ILE A 30 -17.15 0.46 15.18
CA ILE A 30 -18.00 0.46 13.98
C ILE A 30 -18.45 1.87 13.62
N GLY A 31 -18.24 2.24 12.34
CA GLY A 31 -18.58 3.55 11.79
C GLY A 31 -17.52 4.63 12.04
N THR A 32 -16.41 4.30 12.68
CA THR A 32 -15.27 5.22 12.83
C THR A 32 -14.37 5.13 11.58
N PRO A 33 -13.96 6.26 10.99
CA PRO A 33 -12.97 6.27 9.92
C PRO A 33 -11.68 5.57 10.36
N ILE A 34 -11.04 4.82 9.44
CA ILE A 34 -9.89 3.97 9.77
C ILE A 34 -8.71 4.76 10.35
N ASN A 35 -8.50 5.99 9.90
CA ASN A 35 -7.47 6.90 10.39
C ASN A 35 -7.72 7.41 11.83
N GLU A 36 -8.95 7.34 12.31
CA GLU A 36 -9.35 7.77 13.67
C GLU A 36 -9.43 6.58 14.65
N VAL A 37 -9.38 5.35 14.15
CA VAL A 37 -9.55 4.14 14.98
C VAL A 37 -8.46 4.03 16.05
N SER A 38 -7.20 4.30 15.72
CA SER A 38 -6.08 4.22 16.68
C SER A 38 -6.26 5.18 17.84
N GLU A 39 -6.67 6.41 17.57
CA GLU A 39 -6.93 7.43 18.58
C GLU A 39 -8.13 7.03 19.47
N LYS A 40 -9.19 6.55 18.86
CA LYS A 40 -10.37 6.08 19.56
C LYS A 40 -10.10 4.86 20.43
N LEU A 41 -9.28 3.92 19.97
CA LEU A 41 -8.83 2.78 20.77
C LEU A 41 -8.07 3.24 22.02
N GLU A 42 -7.17 4.20 21.90
CA GLU A 42 -6.37 4.71 23.01
C GLU A 42 -7.22 5.44 24.07
N TYR A 43 -8.07 6.36 23.64
CA TYR A 43 -8.76 7.28 24.53
C TYR A 43 -10.14 6.81 25.00
N GLU A 44 -10.86 6.07 24.17
CA GLU A 44 -12.23 5.65 24.50
C GLU A 44 -12.33 4.17 24.86
N VAL A 45 -11.67 3.30 24.11
CA VAL A 45 -11.84 1.84 24.22
C VAL A 45 -11.01 1.26 25.36
N LYS A 46 -9.77 1.70 25.52
CA LYS A 46 -8.85 1.21 26.55
C LYS A 46 -9.39 1.35 27.98
N PRO A 47 -9.94 2.51 28.40
CA PRO A 47 -10.54 2.64 29.72
C PRO A 47 -11.71 1.68 29.96
N ILE A 48 -12.54 1.46 28.93
CA ILE A 48 -13.71 0.58 29.02
C ILE A 48 -13.28 -0.90 29.14
N ILE A 49 -12.32 -1.35 28.32
CA ILE A 49 -11.83 -2.74 28.36
C ILE A 49 -11.22 -3.05 29.74
N LYS A 50 -10.51 -2.11 30.34
CA LYS A 50 -9.90 -2.25 31.67
C LYS A 50 -10.89 -2.70 32.74
N ASP A 51 -12.12 -2.19 32.70
CA ASP A 51 -13.13 -2.48 33.71
C ASP A 51 -13.79 -3.85 33.51
N TYR A 52 -13.71 -4.44 32.31
CA TYR A 52 -14.45 -5.66 31.97
C TYR A 52 -13.58 -6.91 31.74
N VAL A 53 -12.27 -6.76 31.58
CA VAL A 53 -11.37 -7.85 31.20
C VAL A 53 -10.16 -7.90 32.12
N LYS A 54 -9.93 -9.07 32.78
CA LYS A 54 -8.84 -9.24 33.76
C LYS A 54 -7.44 -9.04 33.15
N GLN A 55 -7.26 -9.49 31.90
CA GLN A 55 -5.98 -9.38 31.17
C GLN A 55 -6.09 -8.35 30.04
N TYR A 56 -6.71 -7.21 30.34
CA TYR A 56 -6.98 -6.18 29.37
C TYR A 56 -5.74 -5.64 28.66
N GLU A 57 -4.62 -5.52 29.39
CA GLU A 57 -3.38 -4.95 28.81
C GLU A 57 -2.85 -5.80 27.65
N VAL A 58 -2.80 -7.11 27.84
CA VAL A 58 -2.31 -8.04 26.80
C VAL A 58 -3.24 -8.01 25.60
N LEU A 59 -4.55 -8.15 25.84
CA LEU A 59 -5.54 -8.15 24.77
C LEU A 59 -5.61 -6.81 24.05
N TYR A 60 -5.66 -5.72 24.83
CA TYR A 60 -5.69 -4.37 24.26
C TYR A 60 -4.45 -4.10 23.39
N ASN A 61 -3.24 -4.32 23.92
CA ASN A 61 -2.01 -4.06 23.17
C ASN A 61 -1.94 -4.93 21.90
N THR A 62 -2.33 -6.20 22.00
CA THR A 62 -2.36 -7.08 20.82
C THR A 62 -3.30 -6.58 19.73
N PHE A 63 -4.50 -6.11 20.09
CA PHE A 63 -5.44 -5.52 19.14
C PHE A 63 -5.00 -4.15 18.65
N TYR A 64 -4.47 -3.30 19.55
CA TYR A 64 -3.98 -1.98 19.20
C TYR A 64 -2.81 -2.06 18.19
N ASP A 65 -1.83 -2.93 18.47
CA ASP A 65 -0.69 -3.13 17.57
C ASP A 65 -1.14 -3.64 16.20
N ALA A 66 -2.11 -4.57 16.17
CA ALA A 66 -2.67 -5.05 14.92
C ALA A 66 -3.37 -3.95 14.13
N PHE A 67 -4.18 -3.10 14.79
CA PHE A 67 -4.83 -1.95 14.13
C PHE A 67 -3.84 -0.89 13.71
N HIS A 68 -2.86 -0.59 14.57
CA HIS A 68 -1.83 0.39 14.27
C HIS A 68 -0.99 -0.03 13.06
N GLU A 69 -0.65 -1.30 12.97
CA GLU A 69 0.03 -1.86 11.79
C GLU A 69 -0.83 -1.72 10.53
N PHE A 70 -2.15 -1.97 10.59
CA PHE A 70 -3.06 -1.74 9.46
C PHE A 70 -3.22 -0.26 9.08
N THR A 71 -3.07 0.66 10.01
CA THR A 71 -3.19 2.10 9.73
C THR A 71 -1.87 2.75 9.35
N THR A 72 -0.75 2.21 9.85
CA THR A 72 0.61 2.67 9.52
C THR A 72 1.23 1.94 8.33
N GLU A 73 0.88 0.68 8.11
CA GLU A 73 1.03 0.10 6.80
C GLU A 73 0.09 0.88 5.87
N LYS A 74 0.62 1.94 5.28
CA LYS A 74 0.20 2.32 3.95
C LYS A 74 0.47 1.07 3.12
N THR A 75 -0.50 0.16 3.06
CA THR A 75 -0.56 -0.84 2.01
C THR A 75 -0.75 -0.04 0.73
N SER A 76 0.36 0.41 0.18
CA SER A 76 0.40 0.80 -1.21
C SER A 76 0.10 -0.50 -1.96
N GLU A 77 -1.20 -0.79 -2.17
CA GLU A 77 -1.62 -1.88 -3.03
C GLU A 77 -1.10 -1.56 -4.43
N ALA A 78 -0.03 -2.20 -4.83
CA ALA A 78 0.48 -2.01 -6.16
C ALA A 78 -0.05 -3.10 -7.08
N TYR A 79 -0.70 -2.67 -8.14
CA TYR A 79 -1.19 -3.53 -9.19
C TYR A 79 -0.24 -3.46 -10.38
N PHE A 80 0.29 -4.61 -10.80
CA PHE A 80 1.20 -4.69 -11.93
C PHE A 80 0.52 -5.32 -13.14
N GLY A 81 0.53 -4.60 -14.26
CA GLY A 81 0.16 -5.10 -15.57
C GLY A 81 1.36 -5.15 -16.52
N GLY A 82 1.32 -6.04 -17.53
CA GLY A 82 2.30 -6.01 -18.62
C GLY A 82 3.69 -6.58 -18.33
N ARG A 83 3.95 -7.20 -17.18
CA ARG A 83 5.27 -7.78 -16.82
C ARG A 83 5.84 -8.66 -17.94
N THR A 84 5.01 -9.52 -18.54
CA THR A 84 5.42 -10.40 -19.64
C THR A 84 5.87 -9.62 -20.89
N ASN A 85 5.28 -8.45 -21.16
CA ASN A 85 5.66 -7.62 -22.30
C ASN A 85 7.01 -6.96 -22.09
N MET A 86 7.33 -6.59 -20.87
CA MET A 86 8.64 -6.06 -20.51
C MET A 86 9.74 -7.10 -20.72
N LEU A 87 9.51 -8.34 -20.28
CA LEU A 87 10.47 -9.44 -20.42
C LEU A 87 10.73 -9.85 -21.88
N LYS A 88 9.89 -9.44 -22.83
CA LYS A 88 10.13 -9.65 -24.29
C LYS A 88 11.11 -8.65 -24.90
N GLN A 89 11.48 -7.62 -24.18
CA GLN A 89 12.42 -6.62 -24.68
C GLN A 89 13.84 -7.17 -24.71
N PRO A 90 14.65 -6.84 -25.72
CA PRO A 90 16.02 -7.37 -25.89
C PRO A 90 16.93 -7.10 -24.68
N GLU A 91 16.70 -6.01 -23.95
CA GLU A 91 17.45 -5.63 -22.76
C GLU A 91 17.32 -6.68 -21.64
N PHE A 92 16.22 -7.43 -21.60
CA PHE A 92 15.92 -8.46 -20.61
C PHE A 92 16.07 -9.89 -21.16
N SER A 93 16.92 -10.08 -22.15
CA SER A 93 17.14 -11.40 -22.80
C SER A 93 17.94 -12.39 -21.93
N SER A 94 18.68 -11.92 -20.91
CA SER A 94 19.43 -12.80 -20.01
C SER A 94 18.62 -13.14 -18.74
N ILE A 95 18.77 -14.38 -18.27
CA ILE A 95 18.11 -14.87 -17.05
C ILE A 95 18.49 -14.02 -15.83
N ASP A 96 19.74 -13.56 -15.76
CA ASP A 96 20.23 -12.78 -14.62
C ASP A 96 19.57 -11.39 -14.57
N LYS A 97 19.43 -10.72 -15.69
CA LYS A 97 18.70 -9.44 -15.79
C LYS A 97 17.21 -9.60 -15.47
N VAL A 98 16.60 -10.70 -15.89
CA VAL A 98 15.20 -11.02 -15.55
C VAL A 98 15.05 -11.20 -14.04
N LYS A 99 15.93 -11.96 -13.39
CA LYS A 99 15.91 -12.16 -11.94
C LYS A 99 16.11 -10.86 -11.19
N GLU A 100 17.08 -10.05 -11.62
CA GLU A 100 17.37 -8.76 -11.02
C GLU A 100 16.14 -7.85 -11.04
N ILE A 101 15.48 -7.68 -12.20
CA ILE A 101 14.32 -6.80 -12.29
C ILE A 101 13.09 -7.35 -11.54
N LEU A 102 12.89 -8.67 -11.53
CA LEU A 102 11.79 -9.28 -10.78
C LEU A 102 11.95 -9.10 -9.28
N SER A 103 13.17 -9.25 -8.76
CA SER A 103 13.44 -9.01 -7.33
C SER A 103 13.20 -7.54 -6.94
N LYS A 104 13.49 -6.59 -7.85
CA LYS A 104 13.20 -5.17 -7.64
C LYS A 104 11.71 -4.83 -7.70
N PHE A 105 10.92 -5.57 -8.48
CA PHE A 105 9.47 -5.40 -8.49
C PHE A 105 8.77 -5.93 -7.23
N GLU A 106 9.42 -6.77 -6.46
CA GLU A 106 8.94 -7.19 -5.14
C GLU A 106 9.10 -6.07 -4.11
N ASP A 107 10.06 -5.15 -4.31
CA ASP A 107 10.28 -3.95 -3.50
C ASP A 107 9.54 -2.74 -4.09
N ILE A 108 8.22 -2.73 -3.93
CA ILE A 108 7.32 -1.65 -4.38
C ILE A 108 7.69 -0.31 -3.72
N ASP A 109 8.22 -0.37 -2.51
CA ASP A 109 8.63 0.80 -1.75
C ASP A 109 9.72 1.60 -2.47
N SER A 110 10.59 0.94 -3.24
CA SER A 110 11.61 1.62 -4.04
C SER A 110 10.99 2.55 -5.10
N ILE A 111 9.91 2.12 -5.76
CA ILE A 111 9.23 2.94 -6.78
C ILE A 111 8.45 4.09 -6.13
N SER A 112 7.83 3.85 -4.98
CA SER A 112 7.06 4.89 -4.27
C SER A 112 7.96 5.94 -3.62
N LYS A 113 9.17 5.57 -3.17
CA LYS A 113 10.15 6.48 -2.55
C LYS A 113 10.91 7.37 -3.52
N MET A 114 10.89 7.08 -4.83
CA MET A 114 11.49 7.98 -5.82
C MET A 114 10.94 9.39 -5.64
N LYS A 115 11.83 10.39 -5.51
CA LYS A 115 11.46 11.78 -5.28
C LYS A 115 10.51 12.28 -6.37
N GLU A 116 9.35 12.75 -6.01
CA GLU A 116 8.35 13.27 -6.93
C GLU A 116 8.27 14.79 -6.86
N GLU A 117 8.19 15.44 -8.02
CA GLU A 117 7.73 16.82 -8.10
C GLU A 117 6.19 16.84 -8.02
N ASP A 118 5.65 17.71 -7.19
CA ASP A 118 4.21 17.81 -7.01
C ASP A 118 3.50 18.14 -8.33
N ASN A 119 2.47 17.35 -8.65
CA ASN A 119 1.56 17.52 -9.79
C ASN A 119 2.14 17.31 -11.20
N GLY A 120 3.41 16.94 -11.36
CA GLY A 120 4.06 16.69 -12.65
C GLY A 120 4.10 15.24 -13.09
N ILE A 121 4.58 15.02 -14.33
CA ILE A 121 5.07 13.72 -14.77
C ILE A 121 6.57 13.69 -14.50
N ASN A 122 7.01 12.70 -13.75
CA ASN A 122 8.40 12.52 -13.37
C ASN A 122 8.99 11.39 -14.22
N ILE A 123 10.18 11.60 -14.77
CA ILE A 123 10.89 10.66 -15.63
C ILE A 123 12.24 10.36 -14.97
N TYR A 124 12.50 9.08 -14.70
CA TYR A 124 13.75 8.57 -14.15
C TYR A 124 14.38 7.62 -15.15
N VAL A 125 15.68 7.72 -15.39
CA VAL A 125 16.38 6.96 -16.43
C VAL A 125 17.59 6.26 -15.83
N GLY A 126 17.65 4.94 -16.01
CA GLY A 126 18.80 4.13 -15.58
C GLY A 126 19.03 4.19 -14.08
N SER A 127 20.20 4.61 -13.63
CA SER A 127 20.58 4.68 -12.22
C SER A 127 19.67 5.56 -11.34
N GLU A 128 18.94 6.50 -11.93
CA GLU A 128 17.98 7.33 -11.21
C GLU A 128 16.74 6.54 -10.78
N THR A 129 16.49 5.37 -11.38
CA THR A 129 15.30 4.54 -11.09
C THR A 129 15.45 3.69 -9.82
N GLU A 130 16.66 3.54 -9.28
CA GLU A 130 17.00 2.59 -8.22
C GLU A 130 16.67 1.12 -8.56
N LEU A 131 16.20 0.86 -9.79
CA LEU A 131 15.91 -0.48 -10.29
C LEU A 131 17.13 -1.09 -10.98
N THR A 132 17.32 -0.79 -12.25
CA THR A 132 18.50 -1.20 -13.04
C THR A 132 18.86 -0.14 -14.06
N ASP A 133 20.11 -0.14 -14.54
CA ASP A 133 20.60 0.84 -15.52
C ASP A 133 19.90 0.76 -16.89
N ASP A 134 19.26 -0.35 -17.21
CA ASP A 134 18.60 -0.58 -18.49
C ASP A 134 17.12 -0.14 -18.51
N VAL A 135 16.61 0.35 -17.38
CA VAL A 135 15.20 0.67 -17.15
C VAL A 135 14.97 2.17 -17.06
N SER A 136 13.79 2.60 -17.47
CA SER A 136 13.25 3.92 -17.17
C SER A 136 11.87 3.79 -16.51
N VAL A 137 11.58 4.71 -15.61
CA VAL A 137 10.31 4.83 -14.91
C VAL A 137 9.71 6.19 -15.21
N ILE A 138 8.47 6.22 -15.66
CA ILE A 138 7.68 7.44 -15.85
C ILE A 138 6.50 7.35 -14.92
N LYS A 139 6.39 8.26 -13.94
CA LYS A 139 5.31 8.21 -12.96
C LYS A 139 4.64 9.56 -12.75
N THR A 140 3.39 9.54 -12.30
CA THR A 140 2.61 10.71 -11.92
C THR A 140 1.64 10.36 -10.80
N LYS A 141 1.33 11.34 -9.97
CA LYS A 141 0.26 11.23 -8.97
C LYS A 141 -1.10 11.48 -9.59
N TYR A 142 -2.11 10.84 -9.05
CA TYR A 142 -3.51 11.13 -9.31
C TYR A 142 -4.29 11.23 -8.00
N ASN A 143 -5.43 11.91 -8.04
CA ASN A 143 -6.36 11.97 -6.92
C ASN A 143 -7.76 11.63 -7.43
N ILE A 144 -8.41 10.69 -6.75
CA ILE A 144 -9.80 10.30 -7.02
C ILE A 144 -10.56 10.37 -5.71
N ASN A 145 -11.56 11.24 -5.64
CA ASN A 145 -12.42 11.39 -4.46
C ASN A 145 -11.65 11.66 -3.14
N GLY A 146 -10.50 12.32 -3.22
CA GLY A 146 -9.66 12.59 -2.04
C GLY A 146 -8.61 11.51 -1.75
N GLU A 147 -8.63 10.39 -2.45
CA GLU A 147 -7.60 9.35 -2.35
C GLU A 147 -6.48 9.59 -3.36
N GLU A 148 -5.25 9.69 -2.86
CA GLU A 148 -4.07 9.84 -3.69
C GLU A 148 -3.50 8.48 -4.09
N GLY A 149 -3.09 8.38 -5.35
CA GLY A 149 -2.38 7.22 -5.88
C GLY A 149 -1.31 7.64 -6.87
N THR A 150 -0.46 6.68 -7.24
CA THR A 150 0.59 6.86 -8.24
C THR A 150 0.40 5.88 -9.38
N ILE A 151 0.50 6.36 -10.62
CA ILE A 151 0.60 5.52 -11.81
C ILE A 151 2.03 5.61 -12.30
N ALA A 152 2.64 4.44 -12.56
CA ALA A 152 3.97 4.35 -13.13
C ALA A 152 3.97 3.44 -14.37
N ILE A 153 4.74 3.84 -15.37
CA ILE A 153 5.07 3.03 -16.54
C ILE A 153 6.56 2.73 -16.47
N ILE A 154 6.89 1.45 -16.51
CA ILE A 154 8.26 0.96 -16.46
C ILE A 154 8.57 0.33 -17.81
N GLY A 155 9.68 0.70 -18.39
CA GLY A 155 10.10 0.17 -19.69
C GLY A 155 11.59 0.30 -19.91
N PRO A 156 12.07 -0.15 -21.11
CA PRO A 156 13.48 -0.04 -21.47
C PRO A 156 13.89 1.43 -21.63
N LYS A 157 15.14 1.73 -21.37
CA LYS A 157 15.73 3.07 -21.49
C LYS A 157 15.50 3.74 -22.87
N ARG A 158 15.29 2.94 -23.91
CA ARG A 158 15.02 3.40 -25.30
C ARG A 158 13.54 3.55 -25.65
N MET A 159 12.64 3.62 -24.65
CA MET A 159 11.21 3.79 -24.94
C MET A 159 10.90 5.15 -25.60
N GLU A 160 9.76 5.22 -26.30
CA GLU A 160 9.24 6.47 -26.89
C GLU A 160 8.61 7.36 -25.79
N TYR A 161 9.44 8.15 -25.10
CA TYR A 161 9.04 8.96 -23.95
C TYR A 161 7.83 9.86 -24.22
N ASP A 162 7.82 10.60 -25.33
CA ASP A 162 6.74 11.52 -25.68
C ASP A 162 5.39 10.82 -25.78
N ARG A 163 5.38 9.62 -26.36
CA ARG A 163 4.19 8.80 -26.47
C ARG A 163 3.71 8.29 -25.11
N VAL A 164 4.64 7.86 -24.28
CA VAL A 164 4.33 7.34 -22.93
C VAL A 164 3.83 8.47 -22.03
N VAL A 165 4.45 9.65 -22.07
CA VAL A 165 4.02 10.84 -21.34
C VAL A 165 2.61 11.28 -21.78
N THR A 166 2.36 11.30 -23.09
CA THR A 166 1.04 11.64 -23.63
C THR A 166 -0.04 10.66 -23.13
N LEU A 167 0.26 9.35 -23.17
CA LEU A 167 -0.64 8.31 -22.70
C LEU A 167 -0.89 8.44 -21.19
N LEU A 168 0.15 8.69 -20.40
CA LEU A 168 0.04 8.81 -18.95
C LEU A 168 -0.79 10.04 -18.56
N ASN A 169 -0.59 11.17 -19.24
CA ASN A 169 -1.43 12.36 -19.08
C ASN A 169 -2.89 12.09 -19.43
N TYR A 170 -3.13 11.37 -20.52
CA TYR A 170 -4.49 11.00 -20.91
C TYR A 170 -5.16 10.13 -19.84
N ILE A 171 -4.47 9.12 -19.34
CA ILE A 171 -4.97 8.26 -18.27
C ILE A 171 -5.25 9.10 -17.00
N LYS A 172 -4.28 9.90 -16.54
CA LYS A 172 -4.43 10.75 -15.35
C LYS A 172 -5.65 11.65 -15.43
N ASN A 173 -5.87 12.31 -16.57
CA ASN A 173 -6.97 13.25 -16.75
C ASN A 173 -8.34 12.56 -16.88
N ASN A 174 -8.36 11.26 -17.18
CA ASN A 174 -9.59 10.48 -17.29
C ASN A 174 -9.82 9.55 -16.09
N LEU A 175 -8.88 9.45 -15.15
CA LEU A 175 -9.09 8.76 -13.88
C LEU A 175 -10.01 9.60 -13.01
N GLY A 176 -11.19 9.07 -12.70
CA GLY A 176 -12.23 9.78 -11.95
C GLY A 176 -13.37 10.33 -12.80
N GLY A 177 -13.30 10.20 -14.12
CA GLY A 177 -14.45 10.39 -14.99
C GLY A 177 -15.48 9.29 -14.76
N ASP A 178 -16.73 9.69 -14.58
CA ASP A 178 -17.90 8.83 -14.39
C ASP A 178 -18.01 7.78 -15.53
N TYR A 179 -17.44 6.58 -15.33
CA TYR A 179 -17.74 5.40 -16.17
C TYR A 179 -19.05 4.76 -15.74
N GLY A 180 -20.13 5.56 -15.74
CA GLY A 180 -21.44 5.12 -15.31
C GLY A 180 -22.58 5.96 -15.89
N LYS A 181 -22.75 5.91 -17.20
CA LYS A 181 -24.06 6.13 -17.83
C LYS A 181 -24.22 5.20 -19.00
#